data_c2b8bee898f3c765adc5ca346624bd55
#
_entry.id   c2b8bee898f3c765adc5ca346624bd55
#
_cell.length_a   1.000
_cell.length_b   1.000
_cell.length_c   1.000
_cell.angle_alpha   90.00
_cell.angle_beta   90.00
_cell.angle_gamma   90.00
#
_symmetry.space_group_name_H-M   'P 1'
#
loop_
_entity.id
_entity.type
_entity.pdbx_description
1 polymer ?
#
loop_
_entity_poly.entity_id
_entity_poly.type
_entity_poly.pdbx_seq_one_letter_code
_entity_poly.pdbx_strand_id
1 'polypeptide(L)'
;MLSSLFNYDNPVWRFIGKFFDVMILNLLWVVCSIPIVTMGASTTAVYYVTMKLVRDEDGPTIRSFFKSFKENFKQATIIWLILMAVGAIIGFDLYFFMRVQTEASTVRTVMMAIFLAFGIIWVCITLFVFPLQAKFYNPVKRTLFNAFFMSIRHFFHSLGMLAINAL
;
A
#
# COMPACT_ATOMS: atom_id res chain seq x y z
N MET A 1 0.75 -44.74 7.20
CA MET A 1 -0.11 -43.57 7.52
C MET A 1 0.66 -42.35 8.03
N LEU A 2 1.75 -42.48 8.79
CA LEU A 2 2.56 -41.33 9.26
C LEU A 2 3.50 -40.76 8.20
N SER A 3 3.92 -41.52 7.22
CA SER A 3 4.80 -41.06 6.12
C SER A 3 4.12 -40.06 5.14
N SER A 4 2.80 -40.09 5.03
CA SER A 4 2.03 -39.14 4.18
C SER A 4 1.86 -37.77 4.85
N LEU A 5 2.03 -37.67 6.15
CA LEU A 5 1.94 -36.40 6.90
C LEU A 5 3.21 -35.53 6.76
N PHE A 6 4.37 -36.18 6.45
CA PHE A 6 5.65 -35.49 6.26
C PHE A 6 6.00 -35.24 4.79
N ASN A 7 5.06 -35.43 3.88
CA ASN A 7 5.29 -35.16 2.47
C ASN A 7 5.19 -33.64 2.22
N TYR A 8 6.26 -33.02 1.70
CA TYR A 8 6.33 -31.58 1.37
C TYR A 8 5.23 -31.11 0.41
N ASP A 9 4.60 -32.05 -0.31
CA ASP A 9 3.47 -31.78 -1.23
C ASP A 9 2.10 -31.69 -0.53
N ASN A 10 2.05 -31.87 0.80
CA ASN A 10 0.81 -31.77 1.56
C ASN A 10 0.36 -30.29 1.62
N PRO A 11 -0.89 -29.95 1.22
CA PRO A 11 -1.41 -28.59 1.24
C PRO A 11 -1.29 -27.89 2.59
N VAL A 12 -1.28 -28.64 3.69
CA VAL A 12 -1.11 -28.14 5.05
C VAL A 12 0.31 -27.57 5.25
N TRP A 13 1.35 -28.29 4.81
CA TRP A 13 2.73 -27.83 4.93
C TRP A 13 3.02 -26.63 4.03
N ARG A 14 2.43 -26.60 2.84
CA ARG A 14 2.51 -25.43 1.94
C ARG A 14 1.83 -24.21 2.57
N PHE A 15 0.67 -24.37 3.22
CA PHE A 15 0.00 -23.30 3.94
C PHE A 15 0.84 -22.78 5.11
N ILE A 16 1.40 -23.68 5.93
CA ILE A 16 2.27 -23.32 7.05
C ILE A 16 3.50 -22.57 6.55
N GLY A 17 4.14 -23.05 5.46
CA GLY A 17 5.29 -22.37 4.85
C GLY A 17 4.95 -20.94 4.40
N LYS A 18 3.85 -20.75 3.67
CA LYS A 18 3.38 -19.41 3.27
C LYS A 18 3.07 -18.52 4.46
N PHE A 19 2.53 -19.07 5.54
CA PHE A 19 2.27 -18.32 6.77
C PHE A 19 3.56 -17.79 7.39
N PHE A 20 4.60 -18.61 7.48
CA PHE A 20 5.92 -18.18 7.94
C PHE A 20 6.54 -17.13 7.00
N ASP A 21 6.41 -17.28 5.68
CA ASP A 21 6.87 -16.29 4.71
C ASP A 21 6.19 -14.93 4.91
N VAL A 22 4.88 -14.91 5.15
CA VAL A 22 4.15 -13.67 5.45
C VAL A 22 4.60 -13.05 6.76
N MET A 23 4.87 -13.85 7.80
CA MET A 23 5.43 -13.34 9.07
C MET A 23 6.80 -12.68 8.86
N ILE A 24 7.69 -13.33 8.10
CA ILE A 24 9.01 -12.80 7.75
C ILE A 24 8.86 -11.50 6.96
N LEU A 25 7.95 -11.44 5.98
CA LEU A 25 7.68 -10.24 5.20
C LEU A 25 7.21 -9.06 6.07
N ASN A 26 6.32 -9.32 7.03
CA ASN A 26 5.87 -8.28 7.96
C ASN A 26 7.02 -7.76 8.82
N LEU A 27 7.88 -8.66 9.33
CA LEU A 27 9.07 -8.27 10.09
C LEU A 27 10.03 -7.42 9.25
N LEU A 28 10.34 -7.85 8.03
CA LEU A 28 11.17 -7.09 7.10
C LEU A 28 10.57 -5.73 6.78
N TRP A 29 9.25 -5.67 6.57
CA TRP A 29 8.55 -4.42 6.33
C TRP A 29 8.69 -3.45 7.50
N VAL A 30 8.47 -3.90 8.74
CA VAL A 30 8.63 -3.07 9.95
C VAL A 30 10.05 -2.54 10.05
N VAL A 31 11.06 -3.42 9.95
CA VAL A 31 12.48 -3.04 10.08
C VAL A 31 12.90 -2.05 8.98
N CYS A 32 12.52 -2.32 7.73
CA CYS A 32 12.87 -1.46 6.59
C CYS A 32 12.02 -0.18 6.51
N SER A 33 10.93 -0.08 7.28
CA SER A 33 10.08 1.11 7.37
C SER A 33 10.42 2.03 8.53
N ILE A 34 11.37 1.65 9.39
CA ILE A 34 11.86 2.53 10.49
C ILE A 34 12.24 3.92 9.97
N PRO A 35 13.01 4.08 8.89
CA PRO A 35 13.11 5.36 8.23
C PRO A 35 11.82 5.62 7.43
N ILE A 36 11.04 6.63 7.81
CA ILE A 36 9.77 6.99 7.16
C ILE A 36 9.91 7.13 5.63
N VAL A 37 11.08 7.57 5.18
CA VAL A 37 11.41 7.78 3.75
C VAL A 37 11.39 6.46 2.95
N THR A 38 11.75 5.33 3.57
CA THR A 38 11.85 4.01 2.93
C THR A 38 10.55 3.22 2.94
N MET A 39 9.51 3.74 3.62
CA MET A 39 8.23 3.06 3.78
C MET A 39 7.57 2.70 2.43
N GLY A 40 7.68 3.59 1.43
CA GLY A 40 7.19 3.32 0.07
C GLY A 40 7.90 2.15 -0.61
N ALA A 41 9.23 2.07 -0.47
CA ALA A 41 10.02 0.99 -1.05
C ALA A 41 9.74 -0.35 -0.34
N SER A 42 9.63 -0.34 0.98
CA SER A 42 9.29 -1.51 1.80
C SER A 42 7.92 -2.05 1.42
N THR A 43 6.92 -1.18 1.32
CA THR A 43 5.55 -1.55 0.92
C THR A 43 5.50 -2.14 -0.49
N THR A 44 6.20 -1.53 -1.45
CA THR A 44 6.33 -2.07 -2.81
C THR A 44 6.96 -3.46 -2.81
N ALA A 45 8.01 -3.68 -2.02
CA ALA A 45 8.69 -4.97 -1.92
C ALA A 45 7.78 -6.05 -1.30
N VAL A 46 6.98 -5.73 -0.28
CA VAL A 46 5.99 -6.65 0.29
C VAL A 46 4.97 -7.06 -0.77
N TYR A 47 4.38 -6.10 -1.49
CA TYR A 47 3.42 -6.41 -2.56
C TYR A 47 4.03 -7.31 -3.65
N TYR A 48 5.27 -7.05 -4.03
CA TYR A 48 5.97 -7.87 -5.03
C TYR A 48 6.09 -9.34 -4.59
N VAL A 49 6.55 -9.57 -3.35
CA VAL A 49 6.73 -10.94 -2.83
C VAL A 49 5.38 -11.61 -2.57
N THR A 50 4.40 -10.88 -2.01
CA THR A 50 3.05 -11.42 -1.80
C THR A 50 2.40 -11.87 -3.11
N MET A 51 2.56 -11.10 -4.20
CA MET A 51 2.07 -11.51 -5.52
C MET A 51 2.74 -12.78 -6.02
N LYS A 52 4.04 -13.00 -5.73
CA LYS A 52 4.74 -14.25 -6.04
C LYS A 52 4.21 -15.42 -5.22
N LEU A 53 4.05 -15.25 -3.91
CA LEU A 53 3.51 -16.28 -3.01
C LEU A 53 2.10 -16.74 -3.42
N VAL A 54 1.27 -15.81 -3.88
CA VAL A 54 -0.09 -16.14 -4.38
C VAL A 54 -0.05 -16.94 -5.68
N ARG A 55 0.97 -16.72 -6.53
CA ARG A 55 1.15 -17.44 -7.81
C ARG A 55 1.91 -18.75 -7.68
N ASP A 56 2.27 -19.16 -6.46
CA ASP A 56 3.14 -20.31 -6.22
C ASP A 56 4.48 -20.24 -6.99
N GLU A 57 5.00 -19.02 -7.21
CA GLU A 57 6.31 -18.82 -7.80
C GLU A 57 7.37 -19.04 -6.72
N ASP A 58 8.06 -20.20 -6.78
CA ASP A 58 9.09 -20.59 -5.82
C ASP A 58 10.26 -19.61 -5.82
N GLY A 59 10.75 -19.30 -4.62
CA GLY A 59 11.93 -18.47 -4.45
C GLY A 59 12.14 -18.03 -3.00
N PRO A 60 13.37 -17.70 -2.61
CA PRO A 60 13.66 -17.27 -1.25
C PRO A 60 13.02 -15.90 -0.98
N THR A 61 12.06 -15.88 -0.07
CA THR A 61 11.24 -14.73 0.32
C THR A 61 12.08 -13.50 0.66
N ILE A 62 13.10 -13.68 1.53
CA ILE A 62 13.99 -12.60 1.98
C ILE A 62 14.77 -12.00 0.79
N ARG A 63 15.34 -12.86 -0.07
CA ARG A 63 16.11 -12.40 -1.23
C ARG A 63 15.23 -11.66 -2.24
N SER A 64 14.02 -12.15 -2.46
CA SER A 64 13.03 -11.52 -3.36
C SER A 64 12.58 -10.16 -2.83
N PHE A 65 12.41 -10.02 -1.50
CA PHE A 65 12.11 -8.75 -0.85
C PHE A 65 13.21 -7.72 -1.07
N PHE A 66 14.46 -8.05 -0.72
CA PHE A 66 15.58 -7.11 -0.88
C PHE A 66 15.90 -6.79 -2.34
N LYS A 67 15.67 -7.73 -3.26
CA LYS A 67 15.79 -7.48 -4.70
C LYS A 67 14.79 -6.40 -5.12
N SER A 68 13.50 -6.60 -4.86
CA SER A 68 12.45 -5.63 -5.20
C SER A 68 12.64 -4.30 -4.47
N PHE A 69 13.02 -4.34 -3.19
CA PHE A 69 13.33 -3.14 -2.41
C PHE A 69 14.40 -2.27 -3.08
N LYS A 70 15.53 -2.85 -3.49
CA LYS A 70 16.62 -2.12 -4.15
C LYS A 70 16.23 -1.62 -5.53
N GLU A 71 15.59 -2.45 -6.35
CA GLU A 71 15.19 -2.11 -7.72
C GLU A 71 14.17 -0.96 -7.76
N ASN A 72 13.23 -0.94 -6.81
CA ASN A 72 12.17 0.07 -6.75
C ASN A 72 12.47 1.23 -5.80
N PHE A 73 13.59 1.18 -5.06
CA PHE A 73 13.90 2.11 -3.97
C PHE A 73 13.70 3.58 -4.35
N LYS A 74 14.41 4.04 -5.37
CA LYS A 74 14.38 5.44 -5.79
C LYS A 74 12.98 5.88 -6.23
N GLN A 75 12.31 5.07 -6.99
CA GLN A 75 11.02 5.38 -7.59
C GLN A 75 9.89 5.34 -6.56
N ALA A 76 9.84 4.28 -5.75
CA ALA A 76 8.85 4.13 -4.69
C ALA A 76 9.02 5.18 -3.58
N THR A 77 10.26 5.58 -3.28
CA THR A 77 10.54 6.66 -2.33
C THR A 77 10.03 8.00 -2.85
N ILE A 78 10.27 8.34 -4.14
CA ILE A 78 9.76 9.58 -4.73
C ILE A 78 8.22 9.60 -4.70
N ILE A 79 7.57 8.51 -5.09
CA ILE A 79 6.11 8.38 -5.04
C ILE A 79 5.61 8.59 -3.61
N TRP A 80 6.25 7.94 -2.63
CA TRP A 80 5.89 8.06 -1.23
C TRP A 80 6.01 9.49 -0.72
N LEU A 81 7.10 10.19 -1.03
CA LEU A 81 7.30 11.57 -0.63
C LEU A 81 6.24 12.52 -1.24
N ILE A 82 5.87 12.31 -2.50
CA ILE A 82 4.78 13.06 -3.14
C ILE A 82 3.46 12.81 -2.41
N LEU A 83 3.14 11.55 -2.13
CA LEU A 83 1.91 11.20 -1.40
C LEU A 83 1.90 11.78 0.01
N MET A 84 3.02 11.73 0.72
CA MET A 84 3.17 12.34 2.05
C MET A 84 2.95 13.85 2.01
N ALA A 85 3.54 14.55 1.04
CA ALA A 85 3.36 15.99 0.89
C ALA A 85 1.90 16.36 0.61
N VAL A 86 1.25 15.66 -0.32
CA VAL A 86 -0.17 15.89 -0.64
C VAL A 86 -1.07 15.56 0.57
N GLY A 87 -0.81 14.43 1.23
CA GLY A 87 -1.55 14.04 2.44
C GLY A 87 -1.39 15.03 3.59
N ALA A 88 -0.19 15.59 3.78
CA ALA A 88 0.08 16.61 4.78
C ALA A 88 -0.70 17.92 4.49
N ILE A 89 -0.77 18.34 3.22
CA ILE A 89 -1.57 19.52 2.82
C ILE A 89 -3.04 19.28 3.13
N ILE A 90 -3.61 18.16 2.67
CA ILE A 90 -5.03 17.84 2.91
C ILE A 90 -5.32 17.74 4.41
N GLY A 91 -4.43 17.10 5.17
CA GLY A 91 -4.56 16.96 6.62
C GLY A 91 -4.50 18.30 7.35
N PHE A 92 -3.60 19.20 6.93
CA PHE A 92 -3.49 20.55 7.47
C PHE A 92 -4.75 21.38 7.20
N ASP A 93 -5.28 21.33 5.96
CA ASP A 93 -6.49 22.04 5.59
C ASP A 93 -7.69 21.55 6.39
N LEU A 94 -7.87 20.23 6.53
CA LEU A 94 -8.92 19.65 7.37
C LEU A 94 -8.78 20.10 8.83
N TYR A 95 -7.57 20.05 9.39
CA TYR A 95 -7.29 20.49 10.76
C TYR A 95 -7.62 21.99 10.94
N PHE A 96 -7.20 22.81 9.97
CA PHE A 96 -7.45 24.25 10.00
C PHE A 96 -8.96 24.54 10.03
N PHE A 97 -9.75 23.95 9.11
CA PHE A 97 -11.18 24.17 9.07
C PHE A 97 -11.93 23.56 10.26
N MET A 98 -11.39 22.56 10.93
CA MET A 98 -11.93 22.04 12.19
C MET A 98 -11.74 23.03 13.36
N ARG A 99 -10.63 23.78 13.37
CA ARG A 99 -10.26 24.68 14.48
C ARG A 99 -10.78 26.11 14.31
N VAL A 100 -10.93 26.58 13.09
CA VAL A 100 -11.42 27.93 12.83
C VAL A 100 -12.91 28.01 13.17
N GLN A 101 -13.20 28.72 14.22
CA GLN A 101 -14.56 29.09 14.62
C GLN A 101 -15.01 30.34 13.83
N THR A 102 -15.37 30.15 12.57
CA THR A 102 -15.95 31.22 11.77
C THR A 102 -17.47 31.15 11.85
N GLU A 103 -18.13 32.25 12.06
CA GLU A 103 -19.61 32.34 12.16
C GLU A 103 -20.33 31.91 10.89
N ALA A 104 -19.66 31.88 9.73
CA ALA A 104 -20.18 31.37 8.49
C ALA A 104 -20.18 29.83 8.42
N SER A 105 -21.10 29.22 9.14
CA SER A 105 -21.28 27.76 9.26
C SER A 105 -21.33 27.02 7.91
N THR A 106 -21.99 27.59 6.88
CA THR A 106 -22.16 26.95 5.56
C THR A 106 -20.87 26.84 4.77
N VAL A 107 -20.06 27.89 4.70
CA VAL A 107 -18.78 27.86 3.97
C VAL A 107 -17.82 26.83 4.58
N ARG A 108 -17.74 26.79 5.91
CA ARG A 108 -16.95 25.79 6.63
C ARG A 108 -17.37 24.37 6.27
N THR A 109 -18.66 24.08 6.32
CA THR A 109 -19.19 22.73 6.01
C THR A 109 -18.89 22.32 4.58
N VAL A 110 -19.05 23.22 3.62
CA VAL A 110 -18.74 22.96 2.21
C VAL A 110 -17.24 22.69 2.02
N MET A 111 -16.36 23.51 2.61
CA MET A 111 -14.92 23.32 2.50
C MET A 111 -14.46 22.00 3.16
N MET A 112 -14.99 21.67 4.32
CA MET A 112 -14.71 20.38 4.97
C MET A 112 -15.13 19.19 4.10
N ALA A 113 -16.31 19.26 3.47
CA ALA A 113 -16.80 18.21 2.56
C ALA A 113 -15.89 18.05 1.33
N ILE A 114 -15.41 19.15 0.76
CA ILE A 114 -14.48 19.13 -0.38
C ILE A 114 -13.15 18.49 0.03
N PHE A 115 -12.52 18.91 1.12
CA PHE A 115 -11.25 18.33 1.57
C PHE A 115 -11.38 16.88 2.00
N LEU A 116 -12.51 16.49 2.58
CA LEU A 116 -12.80 15.10 2.89
C LEU A 116 -12.88 14.25 1.61
N ALA A 117 -13.53 14.74 0.56
CA ALA A 117 -13.60 14.07 -0.73
C ALA A 117 -12.20 13.92 -1.36
N PHE A 118 -11.36 14.96 -1.32
CA PHE A 118 -9.95 14.87 -1.74
C PHE A 118 -9.16 13.86 -0.90
N GLY A 119 -9.38 13.81 0.41
CA GLY A 119 -8.78 12.82 1.30
C GLY A 119 -9.13 11.38 0.91
N ILE A 120 -10.39 11.11 0.60
CA ILE A 120 -10.85 9.78 0.15
C ILE A 120 -10.14 9.41 -1.17
N ILE A 121 -10.10 10.32 -2.13
CA ILE A 121 -9.41 10.10 -3.42
C ILE A 121 -7.92 9.82 -3.19
N TRP A 122 -7.27 10.59 -2.32
CA TRP A 122 -5.87 10.41 -1.97
C TRP A 122 -5.59 9.03 -1.34
N VAL A 123 -6.44 8.58 -0.40
CA VAL A 123 -6.33 7.24 0.19
C VAL A 123 -6.50 6.17 -0.89
N CYS A 124 -7.50 6.30 -1.77
CA CYS A 124 -7.71 5.37 -2.87
C CYS A 124 -6.49 5.29 -3.81
N ILE A 125 -5.88 6.42 -4.17
CA ILE A 125 -4.65 6.44 -4.98
C ILE A 125 -3.52 5.68 -4.25
N THR A 126 -3.34 5.93 -2.95
CA THR A 126 -2.30 5.31 -2.14
C THR A 126 -2.44 3.79 -2.10
N LEU A 127 -3.68 3.26 -2.04
CA LEU A 127 -3.93 1.82 -2.05
C LEU A 127 -3.52 1.13 -3.37
N PHE A 128 -3.66 1.82 -4.50
CA PHE A 128 -3.35 1.24 -5.82
C PHE A 128 -1.92 1.47 -6.28
N VAL A 129 -1.26 2.54 -5.83
CA VAL A 129 0.03 2.96 -6.37
C VAL A 129 1.14 1.94 -6.11
N PHE A 130 1.23 1.39 -4.88
CA PHE A 130 2.28 0.45 -4.51
C PHE A 130 2.12 -0.94 -5.15
N PRO A 131 0.91 -1.55 -5.22
CA PRO A 131 0.69 -2.76 -6.01
C PRO A 131 1.00 -2.58 -7.50
N LEU A 132 0.64 -1.43 -8.09
CA LEU A 132 0.98 -1.11 -9.48
C LEU A 132 2.48 -0.99 -9.69
N GLN A 133 3.18 -0.30 -8.78
CA GLN A 133 4.64 -0.17 -8.80
C GLN A 133 5.34 -1.53 -8.66
N ALA A 134 4.82 -2.43 -7.82
CA ALA A 134 5.36 -3.76 -7.63
C ALA A 134 5.19 -4.66 -8.87
N LYS A 135 4.12 -4.45 -9.64
CA LYS A 135 3.78 -5.28 -10.80
C LYS A 135 4.36 -4.77 -12.11
N PHE A 136 4.46 -3.45 -12.29
CA PHE A 136 4.79 -2.84 -13.57
C PHE A 136 5.98 -1.88 -13.43
N TYR A 137 6.93 -2.01 -14.35
CA TYR A 137 8.05 -1.07 -14.49
C TYR A 137 7.60 0.18 -15.28
N ASN A 138 6.98 1.13 -14.59
CA ASN A 138 6.50 2.37 -15.19
C ASN A 138 7.20 3.58 -14.54
N PRO A 139 7.43 4.69 -15.27
CA PRO A 139 7.93 5.93 -14.67
C PRO A 139 6.92 6.48 -13.64
N VAL A 140 7.40 7.21 -12.63
CA VAL A 140 6.61 7.76 -11.50
C VAL A 140 5.31 8.39 -11.95
N LYS A 141 5.38 9.29 -12.97
CA LYS A 141 4.21 10.01 -13.51
C LYS A 141 3.14 9.04 -14.04
N ARG A 142 3.55 8.00 -14.78
CA ARG A 142 2.63 7.01 -15.35
C ARG A 142 2.03 6.12 -14.27
N THR A 143 2.80 5.76 -13.25
CA THR A 143 2.30 4.97 -12.11
C THR A 143 1.23 5.73 -11.33
N LEU A 144 1.47 7.00 -10.99
CA LEU A 144 0.49 7.86 -10.31
C LEU A 144 -0.77 8.06 -11.15
N PHE A 145 -0.62 8.32 -12.47
CA PHE A 145 -1.74 8.48 -13.37
C PHE A 145 -2.58 7.20 -13.48
N ASN A 146 -1.94 6.05 -13.64
CA ASN A 146 -2.62 4.76 -13.68
C ASN A 146 -3.32 4.45 -12.35
N ALA A 147 -2.69 4.75 -11.22
CA ALA A 147 -3.30 4.57 -9.90
C ALA A 147 -4.55 5.45 -9.73
N PHE A 148 -4.50 6.70 -10.19
CA PHE A 148 -5.65 7.61 -10.19
C PHE A 148 -6.81 7.06 -11.03
N PHE A 149 -6.57 6.63 -12.26
CA PHE A 149 -7.62 6.06 -13.12
C PHE A 149 -8.18 4.75 -12.58
N MET A 150 -7.33 3.88 -12.04
CA MET A 150 -7.79 2.65 -11.40
C MET A 150 -8.63 2.93 -10.15
N SER A 151 -8.25 3.91 -9.36
CA SER A 151 -8.99 4.36 -8.20
C SER A 151 -10.42 4.80 -8.56
N ILE A 152 -10.58 5.57 -9.64
CA ILE A 152 -11.90 6.02 -10.11
C ILE A 152 -12.69 4.85 -10.68
N ARG A 153 -12.08 4.03 -11.55
CA ARG A 153 -12.75 2.91 -12.22
C ARG A 153 -13.25 1.85 -11.24
N HIS A 154 -12.51 1.63 -10.15
CA HIS A 154 -12.82 0.63 -9.14
C HIS A 154 -13.20 1.26 -7.79
N PHE A 155 -13.81 2.45 -7.81
CA PHE A 155 -14.14 3.21 -6.62
C PHE A 155 -14.90 2.38 -5.57
N PHE A 156 -15.92 1.63 -5.97
CA PHE A 156 -16.68 0.77 -5.06
C PHE A 156 -15.87 -0.38 -4.47
N HIS A 157 -14.92 -0.96 -5.25
CA HIS A 157 -14.00 -1.98 -4.74
C HIS A 157 -12.97 -1.38 -3.76
N SER A 158 -12.52 -0.15 -4.03
CA SER A 158 -11.61 0.58 -3.15
C SER A 158 -12.27 0.90 -1.81
N LEU A 159 -13.54 1.30 -1.84
CA LEU A 159 -14.32 1.55 -0.63
C LEU A 159 -14.52 0.27 0.20
N GLY A 160 -14.75 -0.86 -0.46
CA GLY A 160 -14.82 -2.18 0.19
C GLY A 160 -13.49 -2.58 0.83
N MET A 161 -12.35 -2.38 0.15
CA MET A 161 -11.01 -2.62 0.71
C MET A 161 -10.71 -1.72 1.91
N LEU A 162 -11.11 -0.45 1.87
CA LEU A 162 -10.98 0.48 3.00
C LEU A 162 -11.79 0.00 4.21
N ALA A 163 -13.03 -0.44 4.00
CA ALA A 163 -13.87 -0.96 5.08
C ALA A 163 -13.27 -2.21 5.73
N ILE A 164 -12.69 -3.12 4.94
CA ILE A 164 -12.03 -4.35 5.43
C ILE A 164 -10.73 -4.01 6.20
N ASN A 165 -9.96 -2.99 5.77
CA ASN A 165 -8.73 -2.60 6.46
C ASN A 165 -8.97 -1.74 7.71
N ALA A 166 -10.18 -1.21 7.90
CA ALA A 166 -10.57 -0.40 9.06
C ALA A 166 -11.21 -1.24 10.19
N LEU A 167 -11.51 -2.52 9.93
CA LEU A 167 -12.00 -3.53 10.90
C LEU A 167 -10.85 -4.30 11.51
#